data_54399c59600ab4604f5785710052f413
#
_entry.id   54399c59600ab4604f5785710052f413
#
_cell.length_a   1.000
_cell.length_b   1.000
_cell.length_c   1.000
_cell.angle_alpha   90.00
_cell.angle_beta   90.00
_cell.angle_gamma   90.00
#
_symmetry.space_group_name_H-M   'P 1'
#
loop_
_entity.id
_entity.type
_entity.pdbx_description
1 polymer ?
#
loop_
_entity_poly.entity_id
_entity_poly.type
_entity_poly.pdbx_seq_one_letter_code
_entity_poly.pdbx_strand_id
1 'polypeptide(L)'
;MKLAIECMGIQNEKERIDAFFKKLDNMLEITATQLCERYDFQKTALAKQFPLLMSKLWNGGDQLKPDQTVESVINQGTLGIGFIGLAECLVALTGKHHGESKESQELGLRIVGYMRSKANEFSERYNHNFSVLATPAEGLSGKFTKRDRKTFGIIKGVTDKEYYTNSNHVPVWYKCSPRHKAEVEAPYHELTRGGHIFYVEIDGDATHNPEAIADIVDLIDKYNIGYGS
;
A
#
# COMPACT_ATOMS: atom_id res chain seq x y z
N MET A 1 5.04 7.75 5.17
CA MET A 1 6.09 8.72 4.82
C MET A 1 6.21 9.84 5.87
N LYS A 2 5.24 10.71 6.04
CA LYS A 2 5.28 11.83 7.00
C LYS A 2 5.77 11.44 8.41
N LEU A 3 5.32 10.31 8.95
CA LEU A 3 5.73 9.81 10.27
C LEU A 3 7.24 9.62 10.40
N ALA A 4 7.91 9.19 9.33
CA ALA A 4 9.35 9.01 9.31
C ALA A 4 10.08 10.36 9.30
N ILE A 5 9.61 11.35 8.52
CA ILE A 5 10.18 12.70 8.52
C ILE A 5 10.16 13.30 9.94
N GLU A 6 9.06 13.13 10.65
CA GLU A 6 8.92 13.62 12.03
C GLU A 6 9.89 12.97 13.04
N CYS A 7 10.52 11.86 12.65
CA CYS A 7 11.52 11.16 13.47
C CYS A 7 12.96 11.46 13.07
N MET A 8 13.22 12.10 11.92
CA MET A 8 14.58 12.32 11.38
C MET A 8 15.51 13.11 12.33
N GLY A 9 14.95 13.93 13.21
CA GLY A 9 15.73 14.67 14.20
C GLY A 9 16.37 13.80 15.29
N ILE A 10 15.95 12.55 15.45
CA ILE A 10 16.50 11.61 16.44
C ILE A 10 17.79 11.02 15.89
N GLN A 11 18.92 11.30 16.54
CA GLN A 11 20.25 10.91 16.05
C GLN A 11 20.48 9.40 16.12
N ASN A 12 20.08 8.76 17.21
CA ASN A 12 20.21 7.32 17.37
C ASN A 12 19.20 6.59 16.46
N GLU A 13 19.69 5.76 15.55
CA GLU A 13 18.87 5.05 14.58
C GLU A 13 17.83 4.13 15.22
N LYS A 14 18.23 3.37 16.25
CA LYS A 14 17.32 2.48 16.96
C LYS A 14 16.18 3.26 17.61
N GLU A 15 16.50 4.34 18.33
CA GLU A 15 15.50 5.20 18.95
C GLU A 15 14.58 5.87 17.91
N ARG A 16 15.15 6.27 16.76
CA ARG A 16 14.39 6.82 15.65
C ARG A 16 13.39 5.83 15.08
N ILE A 17 13.80 4.57 14.89
CA ILE A 17 12.93 3.50 14.41
C ILE A 17 11.86 3.18 15.46
N ASP A 18 12.21 3.09 16.74
CA ASP A 18 11.25 2.84 17.81
C ASP A 18 10.20 3.97 17.91
N ALA A 19 10.63 5.22 17.78
CA ALA A 19 9.72 6.38 17.75
C ALA A 19 8.79 6.34 16.52
N PHE A 20 9.30 5.92 15.37
CA PHE A 20 8.50 5.72 14.16
C PHE A 20 7.42 4.66 14.37
N PHE A 21 7.74 3.50 14.95
CA PHE A 21 6.75 2.45 15.20
C PHE A 21 5.65 2.89 16.18
N LYS A 22 5.98 3.67 17.20
CA LYS A 22 4.97 4.26 18.11
C LYS A 22 4.00 5.20 17.36
N LYS A 23 4.53 6.02 16.46
CA LYS A 23 3.69 6.89 15.61
C LYS A 23 2.86 6.11 14.61
N LEU A 24 3.42 5.05 14.03
CA LEU A 24 2.73 4.16 13.11
C LEU A 24 1.57 3.46 13.80
N ASP A 25 1.79 2.91 14.99
CA ASP A 25 0.74 2.27 15.80
C ASP A 25 -0.44 3.21 16.05
N ASN A 26 -0.18 4.41 16.55
CA ASN A 26 -1.21 5.42 16.77
C ASN A 26 -1.97 5.78 15.48
N MET A 27 -1.26 5.89 14.35
CA MET A 27 -1.90 6.21 13.06
C MET A 27 -2.76 5.06 12.57
N LEU A 28 -2.37 3.81 12.79
CA LEU A 28 -3.15 2.63 12.45
C LEU A 28 -4.44 2.56 13.26
N GLU A 29 -4.39 2.85 14.57
CA GLU A 29 -5.60 2.92 15.43
C GLU A 29 -6.57 4.01 14.93
N ILE A 30 -6.07 5.21 14.61
CA ILE A 30 -6.90 6.29 14.03
C ILE A 30 -7.50 5.85 12.69
N THR A 31 -6.73 5.19 11.85
CA THR A 31 -7.19 4.72 10.53
C THR A 31 -8.28 3.67 10.69
N ALA A 32 -8.11 2.71 11.59
CA ALA A 32 -9.11 1.67 11.86
C ALA A 32 -10.43 2.27 12.36
N THR A 33 -10.35 3.21 13.30
CA THR A 33 -11.54 3.94 13.81
C THR A 33 -12.28 4.66 12.67
N GLN A 34 -11.55 5.41 11.84
CA GLN A 34 -12.16 6.11 10.71
C GLN A 34 -12.77 5.18 9.66
N LEU A 35 -12.18 4.01 9.43
CA LEU A 35 -12.74 3.01 8.52
C LEU A 35 -14.04 2.42 9.08
N CYS A 36 -14.11 2.16 10.38
CA CYS A 36 -15.34 1.71 11.05
C CYS A 36 -16.44 2.79 10.98
N GLU A 37 -16.12 4.05 11.26
CA GLU A 37 -17.07 5.18 11.14
C GLU A 37 -17.61 5.31 9.71
N ARG A 38 -16.75 5.14 8.71
CA ARG A 38 -17.17 5.13 7.29
C ARG A 38 -18.08 3.97 6.96
N TYR A 39 -17.75 2.78 7.45
CA TYR A 39 -18.61 1.61 7.30
C TYR A 39 -19.98 1.84 7.94
N ASP A 40 -20.03 2.34 9.17
CA ASP A 40 -21.26 2.64 9.88
C ASP A 40 -22.15 3.66 9.15
N PHE A 41 -21.52 4.63 8.50
CA PHE A 41 -22.24 5.56 7.62
C PHE A 41 -22.74 4.87 6.35
N GLN A 42 -21.88 4.12 5.66
CA GLN A 42 -22.21 3.50 4.38
C GLN A 42 -23.31 2.43 4.50
N LYS A 43 -23.32 1.65 5.59
CA LYS A 43 -24.32 0.60 5.79
C LYS A 43 -25.77 1.11 5.85
N THR A 44 -25.97 2.38 6.17
CA THR A 44 -27.29 3.02 6.23
C THR A 44 -27.82 3.46 4.86
N ALA A 45 -27.00 3.43 3.81
CA ALA A 45 -27.42 3.81 2.46
C ALA A 45 -28.44 2.81 1.91
N LEU A 46 -29.35 3.30 1.06
CA LEU A 46 -30.42 2.47 0.49
C LEU A 46 -29.97 1.83 -0.83
N ALA A 47 -30.45 0.60 -1.07
CA ALA A 47 -30.12 -0.17 -2.28
C ALA A 47 -30.43 0.59 -3.57
N LYS A 48 -31.51 1.39 -3.62
CA LYS A 48 -31.86 2.24 -4.77
C LYS A 48 -30.79 3.28 -5.15
N GLN A 49 -29.87 3.61 -4.25
CA GLN A 49 -28.76 4.52 -4.53
C GLN A 49 -27.64 3.85 -5.35
N PHE A 50 -27.65 2.52 -5.44
CA PHE A 50 -26.62 1.72 -6.11
C PHE A 50 -27.21 0.73 -7.13
N PRO A 51 -28.01 1.19 -8.10
CA PRO A 51 -28.77 0.28 -8.99
C PRO A 51 -27.87 -0.67 -9.78
N LEU A 52 -26.68 -0.21 -10.18
CA LEU A 52 -25.73 -1.05 -10.92
C LEU A 52 -25.14 -2.16 -10.03
N LEU A 53 -24.77 -1.85 -8.81
CA LEU A 53 -24.19 -2.81 -7.86
C LEU A 53 -25.26 -3.83 -7.41
N MET A 54 -26.52 -3.41 -7.29
CA MET A 54 -27.67 -4.27 -6.95
C MET A 54 -28.08 -5.19 -8.11
N SER A 55 -27.64 -4.94 -9.34
CA SER A 55 -27.91 -5.79 -10.51
C SER A 55 -26.94 -6.98 -10.64
N LYS A 56 -26.64 -7.69 -9.53
CA LYS A 56 -25.79 -8.89 -9.43
C LYS A 56 -24.27 -8.61 -9.37
N LEU A 57 -23.82 -7.37 -9.27
CA LEU A 57 -22.38 -7.10 -9.08
C LEU A 57 -21.96 -7.32 -7.62
N TRP A 58 -22.82 -6.98 -6.66
CA TRP A 58 -22.59 -7.35 -5.26
C TRP A 58 -23.31 -8.66 -4.94
N ASN A 59 -22.62 -9.57 -4.29
CA ASN A 59 -23.20 -10.85 -3.87
C ASN A 59 -24.41 -10.61 -2.94
N GLY A 60 -25.58 -11.10 -3.36
CA GLY A 60 -26.85 -10.89 -2.67
C GLY A 60 -27.51 -9.52 -2.91
N GLY A 61 -26.90 -8.63 -3.73
CA GLY A 61 -27.45 -7.31 -4.01
C GLY A 61 -28.78 -7.36 -4.77
N ASP A 62 -28.95 -8.32 -5.67
CA ASP A 62 -30.18 -8.57 -6.44
C ASP A 62 -31.34 -9.05 -5.58
N GLN A 63 -31.13 -9.44 -4.33
CA GLN A 63 -32.16 -9.85 -3.38
C GLN A 63 -32.69 -8.68 -2.53
N LEU A 64 -31.98 -7.52 -2.56
CA LEU A 64 -32.40 -6.34 -1.81
C LEU A 64 -33.52 -5.57 -2.50
N LYS A 65 -34.54 -5.19 -1.72
CA LYS A 65 -35.54 -4.23 -2.17
C LYS A 65 -34.94 -2.81 -2.21
N PRO A 66 -35.46 -1.93 -3.09
CA PRO A 66 -34.92 -0.56 -3.24
C PRO A 66 -34.83 0.26 -1.94
N ASP A 67 -35.72 0.04 -1.00
CA ASP A 67 -35.81 0.77 0.27
C ASP A 67 -35.11 0.06 1.45
N GLN A 68 -34.48 -1.08 1.21
CA GLN A 68 -33.63 -1.74 2.20
C GLN A 68 -32.23 -1.11 2.23
N THR A 69 -31.58 -1.17 3.39
CA THR A 69 -30.17 -0.74 3.52
C THR A 69 -29.24 -1.75 2.88
N VAL A 70 -28.05 -1.28 2.47
CA VAL A 70 -27.01 -2.13 1.84
C VAL A 70 -26.17 -2.91 2.86
N GLU A 71 -26.49 -2.85 4.15
CA GLU A 71 -25.70 -3.45 5.23
C GLU A 71 -25.36 -4.93 5.00
N SER A 72 -26.35 -5.73 4.57
CA SER A 72 -26.16 -7.18 4.36
C SER A 72 -25.16 -7.52 3.24
N VAL A 73 -24.97 -6.62 2.30
CA VAL A 73 -24.06 -6.84 1.16
C VAL A 73 -22.68 -6.19 1.38
N ILE A 74 -22.59 -5.04 2.07
CA ILE A 74 -21.31 -4.40 2.30
C ILE A 74 -20.52 -5.00 3.46
N ASN A 75 -21.13 -5.77 4.36
CA ASN A 75 -20.43 -6.45 5.45
C ASN A 75 -19.45 -7.54 4.94
N GLN A 76 -19.58 -7.95 3.68
CA GLN A 76 -18.63 -8.83 2.98
C GLN A 76 -17.39 -8.06 2.46
N GLY A 77 -17.42 -6.74 2.50
CA GLY A 77 -16.35 -5.87 2.01
C GLY A 77 -15.11 -5.89 2.90
N THR A 78 -14.03 -5.32 2.38
CA THR A 78 -12.76 -5.20 3.08
C THR A 78 -12.49 -3.73 3.45
N LEU A 79 -12.12 -3.49 4.69
CA LEU A 79 -11.62 -2.21 5.16
C LEU A 79 -10.11 -2.15 4.90
N GLY A 80 -9.73 -1.52 3.77
CA GLY A 80 -8.36 -1.49 3.28
C GLY A 80 -7.51 -0.41 3.93
N ILE A 81 -6.38 -0.80 4.51
CA ILE A 81 -5.34 0.10 5.02
C ILE A 81 -4.24 0.19 3.97
N GLY A 82 -4.21 1.31 3.23
CA GLY A 82 -3.20 1.57 2.21
C GLY A 82 -2.00 2.36 2.72
N PHE A 83 -0.86 2.24 2.05
CA PHE A 83 0.33 3.04 2.36
C PHE A 83 1.02 3.54 1.09
N ILE A 84 1.77 4.63 1.24
CA ILE A 84 2.50 5.32 0.18
C ILE A 84 3.87 5.72 0.71
N GLY A 85 4.91 5.62 -0.13
CA GLY A 85 6.23 6.15 0.17
C GLY A 85 7.02 5.30 1.14
N LEU A 86 7.00 3.97 1.01
CA LEU A 86 7.85 3.09 1.79
C LEU A 86 9.33 3.35 1.50
N ALA A 87 9.69 3.54 0.24
CA ALA A 87 11.06 3.84 -0.17
C ALA A 87 11.58 5.10 0.53
N GLU A 88 10.84 6.21 0.43
CA GLU A 88 11.20 7.48 1.06
C GLU A 88 11.13 7.41 2.59
N CYS A 89 10.24 6.59 3.13
CA CYS A 89 10.18 6.30 4.57
C CYS A 89 11.50 5.68 5.06
N LEU A 90 11.98 4.67 4.34
CA LEU A 90 13.23 3.99 4.66
C LEU A 90 14.44 4.93 4.51
N VAL A 91 14.49 5.75 3.46
CA VAL A 91 15.53 6.79 3.32
C VAL A 91 15.52 7.75 4.51
N ALA A 92 14.35 8.19 4.97
CA ALA A 92 14.24 9.06 6.14
C ALA A 92 14.71 8.38 7.45
N LEU A 93 14.52 7.06 7.57
CA LEU A 93 14.88 6.31 8.77
C LEU A 93 16.35 5.83 8.78
N THR A 94 16.88 5.42 7.62
CA THR A 94 18.19 4.70 7.52
C THR A 94 19.15 5.32 6.51
N GLY A 95 18.69 6.27 5.69
CA GLY A 95 19.50 6.87 4.62
C GLY A 95 19.46 6.11 3.28
N LYS A 96 18.84 4.91 3.21
CA LYS A 96 18.73 4.10 1.99
C LYS A 96 17.33 3.49 1.86
N HIS A 97 16.84 3.31 0.64
CA HIS A 97 15.61 2.58 0.41
C HIS A 97 15.85 1.06 0.27
N HIS A 98 14.77 0.29 0.28
CA HIS A 98 14.78 -1.18 0.28
C HIS A 98 15.41 -1.83 -0.97
N GLY A 99 15.50 -1.13 -2.09
CA GLY A 99 16.23 -1.60 -3.28
C GLY A 99 17.75 -1.41 -3.20
N GLU A 100 18.26 -0.62 -2.24
CA GLU A 100 19.69 -0.27 -2.11
C GLU A 100 20.40 -1.06 -1.03
N SER A 101 19.70 -1.53 0.00
CA SER A 101 20.34 -2.25 1.10
C SER A 101 19.42 -3.32 1.69
N LYS A 102 20.06 -4.41 2.14
CA LYS A 102 19.37 -5.53 2.78
C LYS A 102 18.76 -5.12 4.12
N GLU A 103 19.44 -4.32 4.88
CA GLU A 103 18.98 -3.80 6.18
C GLU A 103 17.70 -2.96 6.01
N SER A 104 17.68 -2.09 4.98
CA SER A 104 16.48 -1.32 4.64
C SER A 104 15.35 -2.21 4.14
N GLN A 105 15.65 -3.26 3.37
CA GLN A 105 14.67 -4.25 2.96
C GLN A 105 14.05 -4.97 4.17
N GLU A 106 14.87 -5.44 5.10
CA GLU A 106 14.42 -6.09 6.33
C GLU A 106 13.54 -5.14 7.18
N LEU A 107 13.93 -3.88 7.31
CA LEU A 107 13.12 -2.88 7.99
C LEU A 107 11.79 -2.62 7.25
N GLY A 108 11.82 -2.54 5.93
CA GLY A 108 10.60 -2.38 5.11
C GLY A 108 9.62 -3.52 5.31
N LEU A 109 10.10 -4.76 5.25
CA LEU A 109 9.29 -5.97 5.52
C LEU A 109 8.73 -5.96 6.97
N ARG A 110 9.54 -5.54 7.94
CA ARG A 110 9.10 -5.39 9.34
C ARG A 110 7.99 -4.34 9.47
N ILE A 111 8.08 -3.20 8.78
CA ILE A 111 7.07 -2.14 8.79
C ILE A 111 5.74 -2.66 8.22
N VAL A 112 5.76 -3.25 7.02
CA VAL A 112 4.54 -3.75 6.37
C VAL A 112 3.98 -4.98 7.11
N GLY A 113 4.85 -5.84 7.62
CA GLY A 113 4.47 -6.97 8.48
C GLY A 113 3.77 -6.52 9.76
N TYR A 114 4.24 -5.43 10.39
CA TYR A 114 3.58 -4.82 11.54
C TYR A 114 2.18 -4.29 11.18
N MET A 115 2.06 -3.58 10.05
CA MET A 115 0.75 -3.13 9.56
C MET A 115 -0.20 -4.31 9.33
N ARG A 116 0.31 -5.43 8.79
CA ARG A 116 -0.45 -6.65 8.57
C ARG A 116 -0.93 -7.26 9.89
N SER A 117 -0.06 -7.36 10.89
CA SER A 117 -0.42 -7.86 12.22
C SER A 117 -1.50 -7.00 12.87
N LYS A 118 -1.41 -5.68 12.76
CA LYS A 118 -2.43 -4.74 13.25
C LYS A 118 -3.75 -4.88 12.51
N ALA A 119 -3.73 -5.08 11.18
CA ALA A 119 -4.94 -5.32 10.41
C ALA A 119 -5.66 -6.60 10.86
N ASN A 120 -4.93 -7.67 11.16
CA ASN A 120 -5.50 -8.89 11.73
C ASN A 120 -6.12 -8.65 13.11
N GLU A 121 -5.41 -7.92 14.00
CA GLU A 121 -5.92 -7.52 15.33
C GLU A 121 -7.23 -6.70 15.21
N PHE A 122 -7.29 -5.76 14.26
CA PHE A 122 -8.49 -4.98 14.01
C PHE A 122 -9.64 -5.83 13.47
N SER A 123 -9.35 -6.84 12.63
CA SER A 123 -10.37 -7.76 12.14
C SER A 123 -11.05 -8.50 13.29
N GLU A 124 -10.27 -8.98 14.25
CA GLU A 124 -10.81 -9.64 15.45
C GLU A 124 -11.56 -8.66 16.36
N ARG A 125 -10.97 -7.48 16.62
CA ARG A 125 -11.51 -6.47 17.53
C ARG A 125 -12.85 -5.89 17.07
N TYR A 126 -12.96 -5.59 15.78
CA TYR A 126 -14.13 -4.91 15.21
C TYR A 126 -15.10 -5.85 14.49
N ASN A 127 -14.76 -7.13 14.37
CA ASN A 127 -15.52 -8.12 13.61
C ASN A 127 -15.78 -7.68 12.15
N HIS A 128 -14.77 -7.11 11.52
CA HIS A 128 -14.75 -6.70 10.11
C HIS A 128 -13.52 -7.25 9.41
N ASN A 129 -13.57 -7.38 8.09
CA ASN A 129 -12.39 -7.79 7.32
C ASN A 129 -11.47 -6.60 7.07
N PHE A 130 -10.39 -6.48 7.85
CA PHE A 130 -9.31 -5.52 7.58
C PHE A 130 -8.19 -6.15 6.78
N SER A 131 -7.60 -5.40 5.87
CA SER A 131 -6.43 -5.86 5.12
C SER A 131 -5.49 -4.71 4.76
N VAL A 132 -4.21 -5.04 4.56
CA VAL A 132 -3.22 -4.10 4.04
C VAL A 132 -3.25 -4.14 2.51
N LEU A 133 -3.30 -2.95 1.90
CA LEU A 133 -3.34 -2.74 0.46
C LEU A 133 -2.06 -2.01 0.01
N ALA A 134 -1.37 -2.56 -0.97
CA ALA A 134 -0.33 -1.84 -1.71
C ALA A 134 -1.00 -0.84 -2.66
N THR A 135 -1.26 0.37 -2.17
CA THR A 135 -2.11 1.37 -2.82
C THR A 135 -1.48 1.88 -4.12
N PRO A 136 -2.15 1.80 -5.27
CA PRO A 136 -1.79 2.52 -6.49
C PRO A 136 -2.24 3.98 -6.35
N ALA A 137 -1.38 4.81 -5.75
CA ALA A 137 -1.83 6.11 -5.21
C ALA A 137 -1.95 7.24 -6.24
N GLU A 138 -1.50 7.04 -7.48
CA GLU A 138 -1.60 8.02 -8.59
C GLU A 138 -1.40 9.49 -8.15
N GLY A 139 -2.41 10.36 -8.35
CA GLY A 139 -2.35 11.77 -7.99
C GLY A 139 -2.26 12.07 -6.48
N LEU A 140 -2.57 11.11 -5.61
CA LEU A 140 -2.48 11.28 -4.16
C LEU A 140 -1.02 11.32 -3.68
N SER A 141 -0.13 10.55 -4.31
CA SER A 141 1.31 10.53 -4.01
C SER A 141 1.93 11.92 -4.20
N GLY A 142 1.61 12.61 -5.31
CA GLY A 142 2.06 13.97 -5.57
C GLY A 142 1.46 15.02 -4.62
N LYS A 143 0.18 14.86 -4.24
CA LYS A 143 -0.45 15.75 -3.24
C LYS A 143 0.24 15.66 -1.89
N PHE A 144 0.60 14.47 -1.46
CA PHE A 144 1.30 14.26 -0.18
C PHE A 144 2.70 14.86 -0.23
N THR A 145 3.45 14.63 -1.30
CA THR A 145 4.79 15.23 -1.45
C THR A 145 4.75 16.75 -1.41
N LYS A 146 3.81 17.38 -2.13
CA LYS A 146 3.63 18.84 -2.11
C LYS A 146 3.31 19.36 -0.71
N ARG A 147 2.44 18.66 0.03
CA ARG A 147 2.07 19.04 1.40
C ARG A 147 3.26 18.91 2.35
N ASP A 148 3.98 17.79 2.28
CA ASP A 148 5.11 17.52 3.17
C ASP A 148 6.28 18.46 2.86
N ARG A 149 6.53 18.75 1.59
CA ARG A 149 7.52 19.77 1.16
C ARG A 149 7.19 21.17 1.69
N LYS A 150 5.92 21.54 1.72
CA LYS A 150 5.49 22.81 2.32
C LYS A 150 5.74 22.86 3.82
N THR A 151 5.61 21.73 4.50
CA THR A 151 5.74 21.65 5.97
C THR A 151 7.18 21.47 6.43
N PHE A 152 7.96 20.61 5.74
CA PHE A 152 9.28 20.16 6.18
C PHE A 152 10.42 20.62 5.26
N GLY A 153 10.10 21.30 4.15
CA GLY A 153 11.10 21.68 3.16
C GLY A 153 11.47 20.54 2.20
N ILE A 154 12.51 20.80 1.39
CA ILE A 154 13.07 19.83 0.46
C ILE A 154 14.10 18.98 1.21
N ILE A 155 13.83 17.68 1.31
CA ILE A 155 14.71 16.69 1.94
C ILE A 155 15.15 15.73 0.83
N LYS A 156 16.46 15.65 0.59
CA LYS A 156 17.05 14.80 -0.47
C LYS A 156 16.69 13.33 -0.27
N GLY A 157 16.19 12.70 -1.34
CA GLY A 157 15.75 11.30 -1.34
C GLY A 157 14.42 11.06 -0.64
N VAL A 158 13.77 12.11 -0.12
CA VAL A 158 12.51 12.02 0.62
C VAL A 158 11.43 12.90 0.01
N THR A 159 11.61 14.23 0.00
CA THR A 159 10.61 15.18 -0.54
C THR A 159 11.10 15.93 -1.78
N ASP A 160 12.26 15.59 -2.31
CA ASP A 160 12.89 16.28 -3.45
C ASP A 160 12.29 15.89 -4.82
N LYS A 161 11.51 14.82 -4.89
CA LYS A 161 10.80 14.39 -6.11
C LYS A 161 9.36 14.93 -6.14
N GLU A 162 8.70 14.88 -7.29
CA GLU A 162 7.35 15.42 -7.45
C GLU A 162 6.28 14.58 -6.77
N TYR A 163 6.55 13.29 -6.57
CA TYR A 163 5.64 12.34 -5.92
C TYR A 163 6.42 11.33 -5.09
N TYR A 164 5.76 10.73 -4.12
CA TYR A 164 6.26 9.58 -3.39
C TYR A 164 6.08 8.31 -4.18
N THR A 165 7.00 7.37 -4.03
CA THR A 165 6.87 6.04 -4.61
C THR A 165 5.60 5.35 -4.08
N ASN A 166 4.84 4.71 -4.97
CA ASN A 166 3.65 3.96 -4.58
C ASN A 166 4.04 2.76 -3.70
N SER A 167 3.28 2.58 -2.64
CA SER A 167 3.37 1.40 -1.75
C SER A 167 4.79 0.91 -1.50
N ASN A 168 5.05 -0.35 -1.85
CA ASN A 168 6.32 -1.07 -1.66
C ASN A 168 7.20 -1.11 -2.91
N HIS A 169 6.88 -0.33 -3.95
CA HIS A 169 7.70 -0.34 -5.16
C HIS A 169 9.09 0.23 -4.92
N VAL A 170 10.04 -0.30 -5.69
CA VAL A 170 11.35 0.34 -5.87
C VAL A 170 11.13 1.64 -6.66
N PRO A 171 11.76 2.75 -6.27
CA PRO A 171 11.60 4.02 -6.97
C PRO A 171 11.92 3.93 -8.46
N VAL A 172 11.07 4.53 -9.32
CA VAL A 172 11.25 4.48 -10.80
C VAL A 172 12.55 5.11 -11.28
N TRP A 173 13.14 6.03 -10.52
CA TRP A 173 14.44 6.63 -10.83
C TRP A 173 15.63 5.77 -10.41
N TYR A 174 15.42 4.70 -9.65
CA TYR A 174 16.45 3.74 -9.28
C TYR A 174 16.61 2.70 -10.37
N LYS A 175 17.74 2.76 -11.09
CA LYS A 175 18.03 1.81 -12.17
C LYS A 175 18.38 0.44 -11.61
N CYS A 176 17.52 -0.53 -11.83
CA CYS A 176 17.75 -1.93 -11.48
C CYS A 176 17.20 -2.86 -12.56
N SER A 177 17.65 -4.12 -12.52
CA SER A 177 17.09 -5.15 -13.43
C SER A 177 15.68 -5.57 -12.95
N PRO A 178 14.82 -6.08 -13.86
CA PRO A 178 13.53 -6.67 -13.50
C PRO A 178 13.65 -7.75 -12.42
N ARG A 179 14.73 -8.55 -12.46
CA ARG A 179 15.04 -9.57 -11.45
C ARG A 179 15.24 -8.96 -10.07
N HIS A 180 16.08 -7.92 -9.94
CA HIS A 180 16.32 -7.24 -8.68
C HIS A 180 15.03 -6.60 -8.14
N LYS A 181 14.24 -5.98 -9.03
CA LYS A 181 12.94 -5.44 -8.66
C LYS A 181 12.01 -6.52 -8.10
N ALA A 182 11.91 -7.68 -8.76
CA ALA A 182 11.11 -8.80 -8.30
C ALA A 182 11.61 -9.35 -6.94
N GLU A 183 12.92 -9.52 -6.76
CA GLU A 183 13.53 -9.97 -5.49
C GLU A 183 13.18 -9.04 -4.32
N VAL A 184 13.13 -7.73 -4.58
CA VAL A 184 12.83 -6.72 -3.56
C VAL A 184 11.32 -6.61 -3.30
N GLU A 185 10.48 -6.61 -4.33
CA GLU A 185 9.04 -6.32 -4.20
C GLU A 185 8.18 -7.55 -3.85
N ALA A 186 8.51 -8.73 -4.38
CA ALA A 186 7.71 -9.94 -4.19
C ALA A 186 7.46 -10.32 -2.71
N PRO A 187 8.43 -10.19 -1.79
CA PRO A 187 8.19 -10.53 -0.38
C PRO A 187 7.09 -9.69 0.30
N TYR A 188 6.75 -8.52 -0.25
CA TYR A 188 5.66 -7.69 0.29
C TYR A 188 4.28 -8.18 -0.12
N HIS A 189 4.17 -8.98 -1.20
CA HIS A 189 2.88 -9.39 -1.72
C HIS A 189 2.09 -10.24 -0.72
N GLU A 190 2.75 -11.12 0.02
CA GLU A 190 2.12 -11.90 1.09
C GLU A 190 1.60 -11.02 2.23
N LEU A 191 2.21 -9.86 2.45
CA LEU A 191 1.85 -8.92 3.50
C LEU A 191 0.71 -7.99 3.08
N THR A 192 0.48 -7.80 1.78
CA THR A 192 -0.50 -6.89 1.20
C THR A 192 -1.69 -7.62 0.58
N ARG A 193 -2.39 -8.44 1.38
CA ARG A 193 -3.52 -9.28 0.92
C ARG A 193 -4.75 -8.51 0.47
N GLY A 194 -4.83 -7.20 0.75
CA GLY A 194 -5.85 -6.31 0.20
C GLY A 194 -5.67 -6.03 -1.30
N GLY A 195 -4.53 -6.40 -1.84
CA GLY A 195 -4.14 -6.25 -3.24
C GLY A 195 -2.76 -5.62 -3.40
N HIS A 196 -2.12 -5.95 -4.49
CA HIS A 196 -0.83 -5.40 -4.92
C HIS A 196 -0.73 -5.48 -6.44
N ILE A 197 0.16 -4.67 -7.01
CA ILE A 197 0.49 -4.68 -8.42
C ILE A 197 2.00 -4.83 -8.54
N PHE A 198 2.45 -5.66 -9.46
CA PHE A 198 3.83 -5.69 -9.93
C PHE A 198 3.84 -5.31 -11.42
N TYR A 199 4.71 -4.43 -11.82
CA TYR A 199 4.85 -4.04 -13.21
C TYR A 199 6.32 -3.86 -13.59
N VAL A 200 6.63 -4.22 -14.83
CA VAL A 200 7.92 -4.00 -15.46
C VAL A 200 7.67 -3.17 -16.73
N GLU A 201 8.38 -2.06 -16.83
CA GLU A 201 8.35 -1.26 -18.05
C GLU A 201 9.20 -1.96 -19.13
N ILE A 202 8.59 -2.17 -20.30
CA ILE A 202 9.24 -2.78 -21.46
C ILE A 202 9.47 -1.66 -22.47
N ASP A 203 10.68 -1.58 -23.04
CA ASP A 203 11.00 -0.63 -24.11
C ASP A 203 10.07 -0.85 -25.30
N GLY A 204 9.69 0.23 -26.01
CA GLY A 204 8.79 0.19 -27.17
C GLY A 204 9.22 -0.72 -28.31
N ASP A 205 10.47 -1.17 -28.30
CA ASP A 205 11.05 -2.11 -29.28
C ASP A 205 10.89 -3.59 -28.89
N ALA A 206 10.09 -3.90 -27.88
CA ALA A 206 9.85 -5.27 -27.39
C ALA A 206 9.29 -6.22 -28.48
N THR A 207 8.68 -5.69 -29.53
CA THR A 207 8.24 -6.46 -30.72
C THR A 207 9.39 -7.17 -31.43
N HIS A 208 10.62 -6.66 -31.31
CA HIS A 208 11.83 -7.26 -31.88
C HIS A 208 12.52 -8.26 -30.93
N ASN A 209 12.03 -8.39 -29.69
CA ASN A 209 12.55 -9.34 -28.70
C ASN A 209 11.41 -10.00 -27.91
N PRO A 210 10.62 -10.89 -28.50
CA PRO A 210 9.53 -11.58 -27.80
C PRO A 210 10.02 -12.50 -26.68
N GLU A 211 11.28 -12.95 -26.71
CA GLU A 211 11.88 -13.78 -25.68
C GLU A 211 11.99 -13.02 -24.34
N ALA A 212 12.21 -11.70 -24.37
CA ALA A 212 12.22 -10.87 -23.17
C ALA A 212 10.88 -10.88 -22.43
N ILE A 213 9.77 -11.04 -23.15
CA ILE A 213 8.44 -11.16 -22.53
C ILE A 213 8.30 -12.52 -21.84
N ALA A 214 8.78 -13.60 -22.48
CA ALA A 214 8.80 -14.93 -21.87
C ALA A 214 9.66 -14.94 -20.60
N ASP A 215 10.85 -14.33 -20.64
CA ASP A 215 11.75 -14.19 -19.47
C ASP A 215 11.08 -13.44 -18.31
N ILE A 216 10.27 -12.44 -18.58
CA ILE A 216 9.52 -11.70 -17.56
C ILE A 216 8.40 -12.57 -16.99
N VAL A 217 7.68 -13.35 -17.80
CA VAL A 217 6.65 -14.28 -17.34
C VAL A 217 7.29 -15.34 -16.43
N ASP A 218 8.40 -15.93 -16.84
CA ASP A 218 9.15 -16.90 -16.02
C ASP A 218 9.65 -16.29 -14.72
N LEU A 219 10.05 -15.01 -14.73
CA LEU A 219 10.45 -14.28 -13.53
C LEU A 219 9.28 -14.11 -12.57
N ILE A 220 8.12 -13.71 -13.08
CA ILE A 220 6.89 -13.53 -12.30
C ILE A 220 6.50 -14.84 -11.63
N ASP A 221 6.52 -15.94 -12.38
CA ASP A 221 6.19 -17.28 -11.90
C ASP A 221 7.18 -17.75 -10.83
N LYS A 222 8.47 -17.59 -11.09
CA LYS A 222 9.55 -17.94 -10.16
C LYS A 222 9.43 -17.26 -8.78
N TYR A 223 9.01 -16.01 -8.73
CA TYR A 223 8.86 -15.25 -7.49
C TYR A 223 7.42 -15.30 -6.93
N ASN A 224 6.56 -16.17 -7.49
CA ASN A 224 5.15 -16.29 -7.09
C ASN A 224 4.43 -14.94 -7.03
N ILE A 225 4.74 -14.09 -7.99
CA ILE A 225 4.07 -12.80 -8.17
C ILE A 225 2.75 -13.13 -8.86
N GLY A 226 1.64 -13.10 -8.13
CA GLY A 226 0.35 -13.50 -8.65
C GLY A 226 -0.05 -12.72 -9.90
N TYR A 227 -0.61 -13.41 -10.88
CA TYR A 227 -1.28 -12.78 -12.00
C TYR A 227 -2.59 -12.18 -11.48
N GLY A 228 -2.70 -10.85 -11.49
CA GLY A 228 -3.97 -10.20 -11.28
C GLY A 228 -4.86 -10.46 -12.49
N SER A 229 -5.96 -11.15 -12.30
CA SER A 229 -7.05 -11.21 -13.28
C SER A 229 -7.99 -10.03 -13.08
#